data_586c14e337acf88cb4d31d83d0b3061c
#
_entry.id   586c14e337acf88cb4d31d83d0b3061c
#
_cell.length_a   1.000
_cell.length_b   1.000
_cell.length_c   1.000
_cell.angle_alpha   90.00
_cell.angle_beta   90.00
_cell.angle_gamma   90.00
#
_symmetry.space_group_name_H-M   'P 1'
#
loop_
_entity.id
_entity.type
_entity.pdbx_description
1 polymer ?
#
loop_
_entity_poly.entity_id
_entity_poly.type
_entity_poly.pdbx_seq_one_letter_code
_entity_poly.pdbx_strand_id
1 'polypeptide(L)'
;RIGSSAASDVYKRQTQEEAKFRKEASEWLKTNFDKFDSERSATDKSSKSSAEPSKTPMDESKSLELAKKWQTIKYDAGWACLHWPKDYGGRDATPIERVIWSQEESKFPIPGGFFEIGQGMAGPVMMMYATEEQKKEHLPPMAKGEKIWCQLFSEPGAGSDLAGIKTKAELDGDTWTINGQKVWTSGAHYSDWGILVTRSDFDAPKHKGLTLSLIHISEPTRLCRI
;
A
#
# COMPACT_ATOMS: atom_id res chain seq x y z
N ARG A 1 -28.95 -17.75 -3.94
CA ARG A 1 -28.70 -17.05 -5.23
C ARG A 1 -29.16 -15.61 -5.08
N ILE A 2 -28.32 -14.74 -4.54
CA ILE A 2 -28.49 -13.29 -4.69
C ILE A 2 -27.85 -12.99 -6.03
N GLY A 3 -28.71 -12.86 -7.02
CA GLY A 3 -28.32 -12.94 -8.40
C GLY A 3 -27.74 -11.65 -8.95
N SER A 4 -27.14 -11.79 -10.08
CA SER A 4 -26.58 -10.86 -11.06
C SER A 4 -27.34 -9.53 -11.31
N SER A 5 -28.46 -9.25 -10.68
CA SER A 5 -29.26 -8.04 -10.90
C SER A 5 -28.68 -6.80 -10.22
N ALA A 6 -28.12 -6.93 -9.01
CA ALA A 6 -27.59 -5.77 -8.27
C ALA A 6 -26.33 -5.18 -8.94
N ALA A 7 -25.42 -6.02 -9.43
CA ALA A 7 -24.25 -5.57 -10.21
C ALA A 7 -24.67 -4.90 -11.52
N SER A 8 -25.67 -5.48 -12.23
CA SER A 8 -26.25 -4.94 -13.44
C SER A 8 -26.93 -3.57 -13.21
N ASP A 9 -27.55 -3.35 -12.06
CA ASP A 9 -28.22 -2.07 -11.75
C ASP A 9 -27.23 -0.94 -11.43
N VAL A 10 -26.10 -1.23 -10.82
CA VAL A 10 -25.03 -0.23 -10.62
C VAL A 10 -24.45 0.23 -11.97
N TYR A 11 -24.25 -0.69 -12.93
CA TYR A 11 -23.83 -0.33 -14.30
C TYR A 11 -24.84 0.54 -15.05
N LYS A 12 -26.14 0.38 -14.77
CA LYS A 12 -27.21 1.14 -15.45
C LYS A 12 -27.40 2.55 -14.91
N ARG A 13 -26.82 2.89 -13.75
CA ARG A 13 -26.96 4.19 -13.09
C ARG A 13 -25.72 5.07 -13.18
N GLN A 14 -24.72 4.69 -13.99
CA GLN A 14 -23.53 5.52 -14.18
C GLN A 14 -23.84 6.80 -14.94
N THR A 15 -23.25 7.90 -14.52
CA THR A 15 -23.25 9.14 -15.30
C THR A 15 -22.42 8.97 -16.59
N GLN A 16 -22.57 9.89 -17.52
CA GLN A 16 -21.77 9.87 -18.76
C GLN A 16 -20.27 10.00 -18.46
N GLU A 17 -19.90 10.79 -17.45
CA GLU A 17 -18.51 10.97 -17.01
C GLU A 17 -17.93 9.70 -16.41
N GLU A 18 -18.68 9.04 -15.53
CA GLU A 18 -18.30 7.75 -14.95
C GLU A 18 -18.15 6.65 -16.01
N ALA A 19 -19.05 6.61 -16.99
CA ALA A 19 -18.97 5.67 -18.11
C ALA A 19 -17.74 5.94 -18.99
N LYS A 20 -17.40 7.22 -19.24
CA LYS A 20 -16.19 7.63 -19.96
C LYS A 20 -14.93 7.20 -19.18
N PHE A 21 -14.87 7.47 -17.88
CA PHE A 21 -13.76 7.06 -17.02
C PHE A 21 -13.58 5.53 -17.02
N ARG A 22 -14.68 4.76 -16.90
CA ARG A 22 -14.64 3.30 -16.96
C ARG A 22 -14.06 2.79 -18.28
N LYS A 23 -14.47 3.39 -19.39
CA LYS A 23 -13.96 3.03 -20.72
C LYS A 23 -12.46 3.29 -20.81
N GLU A 24 -12.01 4.47 -20.41
CA GLU A 24 -10.59 4.85 -20.36
C GLU A 24 -9.78 3.87 -19.50
N ALA A 25 -10.25 3.60 -18.28
CA ALA A 25 -9.60 2.66 -17.35
C ALA A 25 -9.51 1.24 -17.94
N SER A 26 -10.61 0.73 -18.49
CA SER A 26 -10.68 -0.62 -19.07
C SER A 26 -9.76 -0.78 -20.29
N GLU A 27 -9.74 0.21 -21.21
CA GLU A 27 -8.88 0.19 -22.38
C GLU A 27 -7.40 0.26 -21.97
N TRP A 28 -7.06 1.14 -21.04
CA TRP A 28 -5.70 1.26 -20.53
C TRP A 28 -5.23 -0.04 -19.86
N LEU A 29 -6.05 -0.58 -18.95
CA LEU A 29 -5.74 -1.83 -18.24
C LEU A 29 -5.49 -2.98 -19.21
N LYS A 30 -6.38 -3.20 -20.17
CA LYS A 30 -6.24 -4.26 -21.17
C LYS A 30 -4.94 -4.11 -21.95
N THR A 31 -4.67 -2.93 -22.51
CA THR A 31 -3.49 -2.70 -23.35
C THR A 31 -2.18 -2.90 -22.56
N ASN A 32 -2.11 -2.42 -21.33
CA ASN A 32 -0.89 -2.50 -20.54
C ASN A 32 -0.72 -3.85 -19.85
N PHE A 33 -1.82 -4.51 -19.47
CA PHE A 33 -1.77 -5.85 -18.93
C PHE A 33 -1.30 -6.87 -19.97
N ASP A 34 -1.77 -6.79 -21.22
CA ASP A 34 -1.33 -7.70 -22.29
C ASP A 34 0.19 -7.62 -22.51
N LYS A 35 0.78 -6.41 -22.46
CA LYS A 35 2.24 -6.21 -22.53
C LYS A 35 2.94 -6.80 -21.30
N PHE A 36 2.48 -6.43 -20.10
CA PHE A 36 3.02 -6.91 -18.84
C PHE A 36 3.00 -8.45 -18.74
N ASP A 37 1.92 -9.08 -19.14
CA ASP A 37 1.77 -10.55 -19.10
C ASP A 37 2.65 -11.25 -20.16
N SER A 38 2.84 -10.63 -21.32
CA SER A 38 3.76 -11.12 -22.35
C SER A 38 5.20 -11.12 -21.87
N GLU A 39 5.65 -10.06 -21.21
CA GLU A 39 6.99 -9.94 -20.62
C GLU A 39 7.20 -10.94 -19.50
N ARG A 40 6.20 -11.09 -18.61
CA ARG A 40 6.18 -12.10 -17.53
C ARG A 40 6.36 -13.51 -18.10
N SER A 41 5.57 -13.85 -19.11
CA SER A 41 5.59 -15.16 -19.76
C SER A 41 6.90 -15.46 -20.50
N ALA A 42 7.55 -14.44 -21.06
CA ALA A 42 8.86 -14.57 -21.70
C ALA A 42 9.96 -14.88 -20.66
N THR A 43 9.91 -14.22 -19.50
CA THR A 43 10.86 -14.45 -18.40
C THR A 43 10.70 -15.84 -17.78
N ASP A 44 9.48 -16.33 -17.61
CA ASP A 44 9.21 -17.68 -17.08
C ASP A 44 9.64 -18.80 -18.06
N LYS A 45 9.55 -18.57 -19.38
CA LYS A 45 10.02 -19.56 -20.38
C LYS A 45 11.54 -19.77 -20.37
N SER A 46 12.31 -18.79 -19.92
CA SER A 46 13.77 -18.93 -19.78
C SER A 46 14.18 -19.80 -18.58
N SER A 47 13.26 -20.09 -17.65
CA SER A 47 13.48 -20.91 -16.45
C SER A 47 12.87 -22.33 -16.56
N LYS A 48 12.26 -22.71 -17.68
CA LYS A 48 11.64 -24.05 -17.85
C LYS A 48 12.70 -25.10 -18.23
N SER A 49 13.17 -25.81 -17.20
CA SER A 49 13.35 -27.25 -17.25
C SER A 49 12.01 -27.86 -16.79
N SER A 50 11.38 -28.62 -17.71
CA SER A 50 10.30 -29.59 -17.55
C SER A 50 9.60 -29.63 -16.18
N ALA A 51 8.35 -29.14 -16.06
CA ALA A 51 7.32 -29.68 -15.18
C ALA A 51 5.97 -28.95 -15.37
N GLU A 52 4.88 -29.60 -15.05
CA GLU A 52 3.47 -29.22 -15.15
C GLU A 52 3.12 -27.86 -14.53
N PRO A 53 1.95 -27.24 -14.87
CA PRO A 53 1.51 -25.99 -14.26
C PRO A 53 1.38 -26.19 -12.75
N SER A 54 2.35 -25.66 -12.01
CA SER A 54 2.43 -25.75 -10.56
C SER A 54 1.21 -25.07 -9.93
N LYS A 55 0.41 -25.83 -9.16
CA LYS A 55 -0.61 -25.33 -8.24
C LYS A 55 -0.02 -24.73 -6.96
N THR A 56 1.29 -24.52 -6.91
CA THR A 56 1.96 -23.87 -5.77
C THR A 56 1.67 -22.38 -5.77
N PRO A 57 1.37 -21.79 -4.61
CA PRO A 57 1.31 -20.33 -4.48
C PRO A 57 2.59 -19.73 -5.04
N MET A 58 2.46 -18.63 -5.80
CA MET A 58 3.60 -17.88 -6.31
C MET A 58 4.47 -17.48 -5.10
N ASP A 59 5.78 -17.69 -5.21
CA ASP A 59 6.74 -17.23 -4.20
C ASP A 59 6.48 -15.74 -3.92
N GLU A 60 6.39 -15.36 -2.63
CA GLU A 60 6.09 -14.00 -2.19
C GLU A 60 7.06 -12.98 -2.81
N SER A 61 8.33 -13.34 -2.91
CA SER A 61 9.37 -12.53 -3.55
C SER A 61 9.05 -12.24 -5.04
N LYS A 62 8.64 -13.24 -5.80
CA LYS A 62 8.22 -13.06 -7.21
C LYS A 62 6.94 -12.24 -7.32
N SER A 63 5.99 -12.48 -6.41
CA SER A 63 4.75 -11.70 -6.36
C SER A 63 5.03 -10.23 -6.10
N LEU A 64 5.94 -9.94 -5.18
CA LEU A 64 6.39 -8.58 -4.86
C LEU A 64 7.06 -7.89 -6.06
N GLU A 65 7.97 -8.58 -6.75
CA GLU A 65 8.62 -8.04 -7.95
C GLU A 65 7.61 -7.69 -9.04
N LEU A 66 6.65 -8.58 -9.30
CA LEU A 66 5.59 -8.34 -10.27
C LEU A 66 4.68 -7.19 -9.85
N ALA A 67 4.33 -7.12 -8.56
CA ALA A 67 3.54 -6.01 -8.02
C ALA A 67 4.26 -4.66 -8.18
N LYS A 68 5.56 -4.60 -7.89
CA LYS A 68 6.39 -3.39 -8.08
C LYS A 68 6.44 -2.96 -9.56
N LYS A 69 6.66 -3.89 -10.48
CA LYS A 69 6.65 -3.60 -11.92
C LYS A 69 5.30 -3.03 -12.37
N TRP A 70 4.20 -3.68 -11.98
CA TRP A 70 2.87 -3.20 -12.31
C TRP A 70 2.57 -1.83 -11.70
N GLN A 71 2.95 -1.62 -10.45
CA GLN A 71 2.77 -0.34 -9.77
C GLN A 71 3.55 0.80 -10.46
N THR A 72 4.77 0.52 -10.94
CA THR A 72 5.56 1.47 -11.73
C THR A 72 4.85 1.82 -13.05
N ILE A 73 4.32 0.83 -13.77
CA ILE A 73 3.56 1.06 -15.01
C ILE A 73 2.33 1.97 -14.74
N LYS A 74 1.62 1.72 -13.64
CA LYS A 74 0.50 2.58 -13.21
C LYS A 74 0.96 4.00 -12.89
N TYR A 75 2.04 4.13 -12.14
CA TYR A 75 2.57 5.43 -11.72
C TYR A 75 2.99 6.28 -12.92
N ASP A 76 3.77 5.72 -13.83
CA ASP A 76 4.29 6.42 -15.02
C ASP A 76 3.15 6.89 -15.97
N ALA A 77 2.00 6.22 -15.90
CA ALA A 77 0.81 6.57 -16.69
C ALA A 77 -0.25 7.37 -15.87
N GLY A 78 0.04 7.74 -14.63
CA GLY A 78 -0.87 8.50 -13.77
C GLY A 78 -2.08 7.70 -13.26
N TRP A 79 -1.96 6.36 -13.17
CA TRP A 79 -2.99 5.47 -12.64
C TRP A 79 -2.69 4.90 -11.25
N ALA A 80 -1.56 5.27 -10.65
CA ALA A 80 -1.27 4.96 -9.28
C ALA A 80 -1.98 5.95 -8.33
N CYS A 81 -2.24 5.52 -7.09
CA CYS A 81 -2.74 6.38 -6.02
C CYS A 81 -3.84 7.36 -6.47
N LEU A 82 -4.81 6.91 -7.25
CA LEU A 82 -5.80 7.73 -7.97
C LEU A 82 -6.39 8.89 -7.16
N HIS A 83 -6.62 8.69 -5.86
CA HIS A 83 -7.20 9.67 -4.94
C HIS A 83 -6.21 10.69 -4.38
N TRP A 84 -4.91 10.52 -4.64
CA TRP A 84 -3.92 11.48 -4.20
C TRP A 84 -3.93 12.71 -5.11
N PRO A 85 -3.46 13.86 -4.62
CA PRO A 85 -3.17 15.03 -5.46
C PRO A 85 -2.21 14.68 -6.59
N LYS A 86 -2.36 15.33 -7.73
CA LYS A 86 -1.48 15.14 -8.89
C LYS A 86 -0.04 15.43 -8.59
N ASP A 87 0.23 16.43 -7.73
CA ASP A 87 1.57 16.83 -7.31
C ASP A 87 2.35 15.71 -6.62
N TYR A 88 1.64 14.69 -6.09
CA TYR A 88 2.22 13.53 -5.42
C TYR A 88 2.03 12.21 -6.18
N GLY A 89 1.77 12.30 -7.49
CA GLY A 89 1.63 11.11 -8.35
C GLY A 89 0.24 10.49 -8.36
N GLY A 90 -0.77 11.20 -7.83
CA GLY A 90 -2.18 10.83 -7.92
C GLY A 90 -2.87 11.41 -9.13
N ARG A 91 -4.22 11.40 -9.12
CA ARG A 91 -5.07 11.82 -10.21
C ARG A 91 -6.22 12.74 -9.78
N ASP A 92 -6.30 13.08 -8.49
CA ASP A 92 -7.43 13.77 -7.86
C ASP A 92 -8.77 13.05 -8.10
N ALA A 93 -8.72 11.72 -8.26
CA ALA A 93 -9.90 10.94 -8.61
C ALA A 93 -10.94 10.93 -7.48
N THR A 94 -12.19 11.03 -7.88
CA THR A 94 -13.33 10.95 -6.98
C THR A 94 -13.47 9.55 -6.35
N PRO A 95 -14.17 9.40 -5.22
CA PRO A 95 -14.41 8.09 -4.63
C PRO A 95 -15.06 7.09 -5.59
N ILE A 96 -15.96 7.55 -6.46
CA ILE A 96 -16.63 6.67 -7.43
C ILE A 96 -15.68 6.21 -8.55
N GLU A 97 -14.77 7.07 -9.02
CA GLU A 97 -13.74 6.69 -9.98
C GLU A 97 -12.77 5.65 -9.40
N ARG A 98 -12.43 5.74 -8.10
CA ARG A 98 -11.67 4.70 -7.40
C ARG A 98 -12.37 3.35 -7.39
N VAL A 99 -13.69 3.35 -7.13
CA VAL A 99 -14.50 2.12 -7.16
C VAL A 99 -14.52 1.54 -8.58
N ILE A 100 -14.72 2.39 -9.58
CA ILE A 100 -14.71 1.98 -11.00
C ILE A 100 -13.35 1.35 -11.36
N TRP A 101 -12.25 2.01 -10.99
CA TRP A 101 -10.91 1.49 -11.22
C TRP A 101 -10.71 0.12 -10.57
N SER A 102 -11.05 -0.01 -9.29
CA SER A 102 -10.92 -1.29 -8.56
C SER A 102 -11.73 -2.41 -9.22
N GLN A 103 -12.93 -2.11 -9.71
CA GLN A 103 -13.75 -3.09 -10.44
C GLN A 103 -13.11 -3.52 -11.76
N GLU A 104 -12.49 -2.59 -12.49
CA GLU A 104 -11.85 -2.90 -13.76
C GLU A 104 -10.51 -3.64 -13.53
N GLU A 105 -9.67 -3.18 -12.59
CA GLU A 105 -8.37 -3.79 -12.28
C GLU A 105 -8.52 -5.21 -11.72
N SER A 106 -9.57 -5.49 -10.93
CA SER A 106 -9.83 -6.81 -10.37
C SER A 106 -10.10 -7.92 -11.39
N LYS A 107 -10.32 -7.57 -12.65
CA LYS A 107 -10.48 -8.53 -13.76
C LYS A 107 -9.15 -9.14 -14.20
N PHE A 108 -8.03 -8.59 -13.77
CA PHE A 108 -6.68 -9.01 -14.15
C PHE A 108 -5.99 -9.69 -12.98
N PRO A 109 -5.24 -10.80 -13.19
CA PRO A 109 -4.52 -11.51 -12.14
C PRO A 109 -3.21 -10.82 -11.78
N ILE A 110 -3.32 -9.65 -11.15
CA ILE A 110 -2.20 -8.83 -10.70
C ILE A 110 -1.96 -9.10 -9.22
N PRO A 111 -0.71 -9.37 -8.79
CA PRO A 111 -0.40 -9.49 -7.38
C PRO A 111 -0.68 -8.18 -6.64
N GLY A 112 -1.38 -8.25 -5.51
CA GLY A 112 -1.70 -7.11 -4.65
C GLY A 112 -1.32 -7.36 -3.20
N GLY A 113 -1.69 -6.43 -2.30
CA GLY A 113 -1.47 -6.58 -0.86
C GLY A 113 -0.15 -6.00 -0.34
N PHE A 114 0.64 -5.33 -1.19
CA PHE A 114 1.98 -4.85 -0.82
C PHE A 114 2.06 -3.35 -0.54
N PHE A 115 1.15 -2.56 -1.06
CA PHE A 115 1.27 -1.09 -1.06
C PHE A 115 0.21 -0.38 -0.21
N GLU A 116 -0.79 -1.10 0.31
CA GLU A 116 -1.98 -0.54 0.95
C GLU A 116 -1.63 0.27 2.21
N ILE A 117 -0.65 -0.17 2.99
CA ILE A 117 -0.22 0.55 4.19
C ILE A 117 0.43 1.89 3.80
N GLY A 118 1.34 1.86 2.83
CA GLY A 118 1.97 3.10 2.34
C GLY A 118 0.93 4.03 1.73
N GLN A 119 0.26 3.57 0.69
CA GLN A 119 -0.62 4.41 -0.12
C GLN A 119 -1.94 4.77 0.56
N GLY A 120 -2.46 3.89 1.43
CA GLY A 120 -3.76 4.06 2.08
C GLY A 120 -3.69 4.62 3.50
N MET A 121 -2.54 4.54 4.18
CA MET A 121 -2.38 5.02 5.56
C MET A 121 -1.24 6.03 5.71
N ALA A 122 0.00 5.65 5.41
CA ALA A 122 1.15 6.54 5.61
C ALA A 122 1.09 7.77 4.71
N GLY A 123 0.81 7.61 3.43
CA GLY A 123 0.71 8.71 2.47
C GLY A 123 -0.32 9.77 2.85
N PRO A 124 -1.59 9.42 3.15
CA PRO A 124 -2.59 10.37 3.64
C PRO A 124 -2.18 11.13 4.89
N VAL A 125 -1.55 10.45 5.86
CA VAL A 125 -1.05 11.10 7.08
C VAL A 125 0.09 12.07 6.75
N MET A 126 1.02 11.67 5.86
CA MET A 126 2.12 12.55 5.44
C MET A 126 1.60 13.76 4.68
N MET A 127 0.65 13.60 3.77
CA MET A 127 0.04 14.73 3.05
C MET A 127 -0.59 15.74 4.00
N MET A 128 -1.08 15.31 5.16
CA MET A 128 -1.73 16.17 6.15
C MET A 128 -0.74 16.84 7.11
N TYR A 129 0.31 16.14 7.53
CA TYR A 129 1.13 16.57 8.67
C TYR A 129 2.62 16.72 8.39
N ALA A 130 3.16 16.13 7.30
CA ALA A 130 4.58 16.20 7.00
C ALA A 130 4.98 17.56 6.39
N THR A 131 6.26 17.90 6.47
CA THR A 131 6.82 19.05 5.77
C THR A 131 6.83 18.83 4.26
N GLU A 132 6.96 19.89 3.48
CA GLU A 132 7.00 19.77 2.01
C GLU A 132 8.23 18.98 1.53
N GLU A 133 9.35 19.09 2.25
CA GLU A 133 10.56 18.31 1.98
C GLU A 133 10.30 16.81 2.18
N GLN A 134 9.67 16.41 3.30
CA GLN A 134 9.31 15.04 3.59
C GLN A 134 8.30 14.49 2.58
N LYS A 135 7.30 15.28 2.18
CA LYS A 135 6.34 14.88 1.15
C LYS A 135 7.02 14.60 -0.18
N LYS A 136 7.92 15.47 -0.62
CA LYS A 136 8.68 15.32 -1.86
C LYS A 136 9.63 14.11 -1.84
N GLU A 137 10.21 13.82 -0.68
CA GLU A 137 11.10 12.69 -0.50
C GLU A 137 10.37 11.35 -0.51
N HIS A 138 9.23 11.26 0.20
CA HIS A 138 8.62 9.96 0.50
C HIS A 138 7.40 9.62 -0.36
N LEU A 139 6.57 10.60 -0.77
CA LEU A 139 5.32 10.30 -1.46
C LEU A 139 5.53 9.74 -2.88
N PRO A 140 6.41 10.28 -3.74
CA PRO A 140 6.61 9.74 -5.08
C PRO A 140 7.12 8.28 -5.09
N PRO A 141 8.20 7.91 -4.35
CA PRO A 141 8.64 6.52 -4.32
C PRO A 141 7.64 5.56 -3.67
N MET A 142 6.80 6.04 -2.74
CA MET A 142 5.69 5.28 -2.18
C MET A 142 4.59 5.04 -3.23
N ALA A 143 4.19 6.06 -3.97
CA ALA A 143 3.18 5.95 -5.03
C ALA A 143 3.62 5.03 -6.16
N LYS A 144 4.91 5.06 -6.51
CA LYS A 144 5.53 4.23 -7.54
C LYS A 144 5.76 2.78 -7.10
N GLY A 145 5.68 2.49 -5.79
CA GLY A 145 5.95 1.16 -5.25
C GLY A 145 7.44 0.83 -5.11
N GLU A 146 8.33 1.82 -5.22
CA GLU A 146 9.76 1.67 -4.97
C GLU A 146 10.05 1.45 -3.49
N LYS A 147 9.32 2.16 -2.61
CA LYS A 147 9.41 2.06 -1.15
C LYS A 147 8.15 1.49 -0.55
N ILE A 148 8.28 0.39 0.16
CA ILE A 148 7.19 -0.31 0.81
C ILE A 148 7.14 0.07 2.28
N TRP A 149 5.91 0.14 2.81
CA TRP A 149 5.63 0.57 4.17
C TRP A 149 4.86 -0.49 4.94
N CYS A 150 5.22 -0.70 6.19
CA CYS A 150 4.45 -1.54 7.12
C CYS A 150 3.89 -0.72 8.29
N GLN A 151 2.99 -1.37 9.04
CA GLN A 151 2.30 -0.77 10.17
C GLN A 151 2.77 -1.37 11.48
N LEU A 152 3.41 -0.57 12.33
CA LEU A 152 3.97 -0.95 13.62
C LEU A 152 3.06 -0.43 14.76
N PHE A 153 1.87 -1.00 14.90
CA PHE A 153 0.86 -0.54 15.86
C PHE A 153 0.67 -1.53 17.01
N SER A 154 0.31 -2.77 16.71
CA SER A 154 -0.07 -3.78 17.69
C SER A 154 1.09 -4.19 18.59
N GLU A 155 0.77 -4.51 19.86
CA GLU A 155 1.67 -5.05 20.86
C GLU A 155 1.09 -6.34 21.45
N PRO A 156 1.88 -7.17 22.15
CA PRO A 156 1.35 -8.39 22.78
C PRO A 156 0.15 -8.14 23.69
N GLY A 157 0.08 -6.96 24.34
CA GLY A 157 -0.99 -6.55 25.24
C GLY A 157 -1.97 -5.52 24.67
N ALA A 158 -1.81 -5.11 23.42
CA ALA A 158 -2.64 -4.04 22.81
C ALA A 158 -2.86 -4.28 21.32
N GLY A 159 -4.06 -4.67 20.95
CA GLY A 159 -4.52 -4.84 19.58
C GLY A 159 -5.65 -3.87 19.27
N SER A 160 -6.91 -4.31 19.44
CA SER A 160 -8.08 -3.45 19.23
C SER A 160 -8.10 -2.23 20.17
N ASP A 161 -7.57 -2.36 21.38
CA ASP A 161 -7.30 -1.24 22.27
C ASP A 161 -5.92 -0.64 21.97
N LEU A 162 -5.79 0.02 20.82
CA LEU A 162 -4.54 0.64 20.39
C LEU A 162 -4.03 1.68 21.41
N ALA A 163 -4.92 2.39 22.07
CA ALA A 163 -4.53 3.37 23.08
C ALA A 163 -3.92 2.73 24.35
N GLY A 164 -3.96 1.41 24.48
CA GLY A 164 -3.31 0.62 25.53
C GLY A 164 -1.83 0.29 25.28
N ILE A 165 -1.23 0.74 24.18
CA ILE A 165 0.19 0.48 23.86
C ILE A 165 1.13 1.01 24.92
N LYS A 166 2.26 0.30 25.08
CA LYS A 166 3.30 0.57 26.08
C LYS A 166 4.66 0.90 25.46
N THR A 167 4.86 0.68 24.17
CA THR A 167 6.07 1.12 23.47
C THR A 167 6.29 2.59 23.74
N LYS A 168 7.39 2.92 24.40
CA LYS A 168 7.74 4.25 24.87
C LYS A 168 8.57 4.99 23.82
N ALA A 169 8.33 6.27 23.66
CA ALA A 169 9.20 7.18 22.93
C ALA A 169 9.56 8.37 23.84
N GLU A 170 10.85 8.62 24.00
CA GLU A 170 11.40 9.73 24.80
C GLU A 170 12.23 10.62 23.91
N LEU A 171 11.95 11.93 23.96
CA LEU A 171 12.72 12.93 23.25
C LEU A 171 13.83 13.48 24.17
N ASP A 172 15.07 13.39 23.70
CA ASP A 172 16.22 14.04 24.31
C ASP A 172 16.90 14.94 23.26
N GLY A 173 16.77 16.24 23.42
CA GLY A 173 17.15 17.20 22.37
C GLY A 173 16.38 16.93 21.09
N ASP A 174 17.08 16.57 20.01
CA ASP A 174 16.50 16.24 18.69
C ASP A 174 16.43 14.73 18.44
N THR A 175 16.70 13.89 19.43
CA THR A 175 16.78 12.44 19.29
C THR A 175 15.65 11.75 20.03
N TRP A 176 14.89 10.93 19.31
CA TRP A 176 13.89 10.05 19.89
C TRP A 176 14.48 8.69 20.25
N THR A 177 14.37 8.30 21.52
CA THR A 177 14.70 6.94 21.98
C THR A 177 13.40 6.14 22.11
N ILE A 178 13.31 5.02 21.39
CA ILE A 178 12.11 4.19 21.35
C ILE A 178 12.40 2.82 21.97
N ASN A 179 11.57 2.42 22.95
CA ASN A 179 11.67 1.13 23.65
C ASN A 179 10.32 0.44 23.71
N GLY A 180 10.24 -0.81 23.24
CA GLY A 180 9.02 -1.61 23.27
C GLY A 180 9.06 -2.78 22.32
N GLN A 181 7.89 -3.38 22.07
CA GLN A 181 7.75 -4.54 21.19
C GLN A 181 6.47 -4.39 20.37
N LYS A 182 6.59 -4.47 19.05
CA LYS A 182 5.48 -4.57 18.13
C LYS A 182 5.31 -5.99 17.60
N VAL A 183 4.07 -6.39 17.33
CA VAL A 183 3.72 -7.73 16.83
C VAL A 183 2.73 -7.64 15.69
N TRP A 184 2.59 -8.74 14.95
CA TRP A 184 1.62 -8.89 13.84
C TRP A 184 1.82 -7.86 12.72
N THR A 185 3.08 -7.45 12.49
CA THR A 185 3.43 -6.50 11.44
C THR A 185 3.54 -7.20 10.10
N SER A 186 2.42 -7.26 9.38
CA SER A 186 2.38 -7.87 8.05
C SER A 186 3.33 -7.17 7.08
N GLY A 187 4.12 -7.95 6.36
CA GLY A 187 5.02 -7.44 5.34
C GLY A 187 6.28 -6.73 5.85
N ALA A 188 6.54 -6.75 7.17
CA ALA A 188 7.70 -6.06 7.74
C ALA A 188 9.04 -6.52 7.15
N HIS A 189 9.14 -7.80 6.78
CA HIS A 189 10.37 -8.42 6.26
C HIS A 189 10.76 -7.96 4.84
N TYR A 190 9.86 -7.33 4.11
CA TYR A 190 10.14 -6.72 2.81
C TYR A 190 9.88 -5.21 2.77
N SER A 191 9.51 -4.61 3.89
CA SER A 191 9.23 -3.17 3.95
C SER A 191 10.50 -2.36 4.16
N ASP A 192 10.57 -1.21 3.50
CA ASP A 192 11.65 -0.23 3.68
C ASP A 192 11.38 0.69 4.88
N TRP A 193 10.10 1.02 5.11
CA TRP A 193 9.66 1.99 6.11
C TRP A 193 8.49 1.46 6.94
N GLY A 194 8.33 2.01 8.13
CA GLY A 194 7.19 1.73 9.02
C GLY A 194 6.55 2.98 9.57
N ILE A 195 5.23 2.95 9.69
CA ILE A 195 4.50 3.89 10.54
C ILE A 195 4.39 3.29 11.94
N LEU A 196 4.97 3.96 12.91
CA LEU A 196 5.09 3.48 14.28
C LEU A 196 4.26 4.35 15.23
N VAL A 197 3.38 3.73 16.00
CA VAL A 197 2.66 4.41 17.10
C VAL A 197 3.30 4.04 18.42
N THR A 198 3.66 5.06 19.21
CA THR A 198 4.30 4.95 20.52
C THR A 198 3.55 5.80 21.55
N ARG A 199 3.86 5.60 22.81
CA ARG A 199 3.45 6.48 23.89
C ARG A 199 4.60 7.39 24.27
N SER A 200 4.40 8.70 24.08
CA SER A 200 5.37 9.74 24.42
C SER A 200 5.01 10.51 25.69
N ASP A 201 3.73 10.46 26.10
CA ASP A 201 3.25 11.07 27.35
C ASP A 201 2.41 10.05 28.14
N PHE A 202 2.93 9.63 29.30
CA PHE A 202 2.28 8.65 30.18
C PHE A 202 1.31 9.30 31.18
N ASP A 203 1.41 10.60 31.40
CA ASP A 203 0.56 11.36 32.33
C ASP A 203 -0.71 11.89 31.61
N ALA A 204 -0.66 11.97 30.30
CA ALA A 204 -1.80 12.37 29.49
C ALA A 204 -2.94 11.32 29.53
N PRO A 205 -4.19 11.75 29.34
CA PRO A 205 -5.30 10.82 29.13
C PRO A 205 -5.00 9.80 28.05
N LYS A 206 -5.44 8.55 28.23
CA LYS A 206 -5.08 7.35 27.44
C LYS A 206 -4.93 7.57 25.94
N HIS A 207 -5.82 8.35 25.32
CA HIS A 207 -5.85 8.59 23.88
C HIS A 207 -5.03 9.81 23.42
N LYS A 208 -4.49 10.61 24.35
CA LYS A 208 -3.80 11.88 24.05
C LYS A 208 -2.27 11.80 24.16
N GLY A 209 -1.75 10.75 24.80
CA GLY A 209 -0.30 10.56 25.00
C GLY A 209 0.39 9.76 23.91
N LEU A 210 -0.18 9.68 22.71
CA LEU A 210 0.34 8.89 21.60
C LEU A 210 1.05 9.76 20.57
N THR A 211 2.13 9.25 20.02
CA THR A 211 2.88 9.85 18.91
C THR A 211 3.03 8.85 17.78
N LEU A 212 2.90 9.34 16.55
CA LEU A 212 3.16 8.58 15.34
C LEU A 212 4.48 9.03 14.74
N SER A 213 5.37 8.09 14.48
CA SER A 213 6.68 8.32 13.87
C SER A 213 6.83 7.52 12.59
N LEU A 214 7.61 8.05 11.66
CA LEU A 214 8.07 7.34 10.48
C LEU A 214 9.45 6.80 10.76
N ILE A 215 9.65 5.51 10.61
CA ILE A 215 10.94 4.86 10.87
C ILE A 215 11.42 4.10 9.65
N HIS A 216 12.73 4.15 9.38
CA HIS A 216 13.37 3.31 8.38
C HIS A 216 13.61 1.91 8.93
N ILE A 217 13.31 0.89 8.14
CA ILE A 217 13.57 -0.51 8.50
C ILE A 217 14.85 -0.92 7.77
N SER A 218 15.97 -0.94 8.52
CA SER A 218 17.29 -1.21 7.96
C SER A 218 17.67 -2.70 7.92
N GLU A 219 17.07 -3.52 8.81
CA GLU A 219 17.34 -4.96 8.92
C GLU A 219 16.10 -5.74 9.35
N PRO A 220 15.57 -6.66 8.49
CA PRO A 220 14.37 -7.46 8.82
C PRO A 220 14.52 -8.34 10.06
N THR A 221 15.74 -8.78 10.38
CA THR A 221 16.03 -9.70 11.49
C THR A 221 15.94 -9.07 12.87
N ARG A 222 15.91 -7.74 12.99
CA ARG A 222 15.77 -7.00 14.25
C ARG A 222 14.36 -6.57 14.59
N LEU A 223 13.41 -6.76 13.71
CA LEU A 223 12.00 -6.37 13.89
C LEU A 223 11.28 -7.11 15.03
N CYS A 224 11.84 -8.18 15.54
CA CYS A 224 11.30 -8.90 16.71
C CYS A 224 11.67 -8.27 18.05
N ARG A 225 12.47 -7.19 18.07
CA ARG A 225 12.99 -6.56 19.31
C ARG A 225 13.07 -5.02 19.16
N ILE A 226 11.97 -4.38 18.85
CA ILE A 226 11.83 -2.94 19.06
C ILE A 226 10.79 -2.71 20.15
#